data_f00cdf834e592778c5afd305d063c129
#
_entry.id   f00cdf834e592778c5afd305d063c129
#
_cell.length_a   1.000
_cell.length_b   1.000
_cell.length_c   1.000
_cell.angle_alpha   90.00
_cell.angle_beta   90.00
_cell.angle_gamma   90.00
#
_symmetry.space_group_name_H-M   'P 1'
#
loop_
_entity.id
_entity.type
_entity.pdbx_description
1 polymer ?
#
loop_
_entity_poly.entity_id
_entity_poly.type
_entity_poly.pdbx_seq_one_letter_code
_entity_poly.pdbx_strand_id
1 'polypeptide(L)'
;MNASFLPPQAGPLLTRHLKMGGANPAGIRLDLTNRYLTRAGQPFLPVMGEFHFSRCEAEAWPAELAKMKAGGVTIAATYLFWIHHEEIEGARRFTGNLDIRRFVLDCGRAGLAVVLRIGPWAHGECRNGGFPDWLVRKGIPLRCNDPAYLALVRGWYAAVFAQVQGLLYKDGGPVIGVQLENELVDDAAHLATLKQIAVEAGFDVPYYTVTGWNAAAGARIPADEVLPVFSAYPDAPWAAGTAPLPLSPHYVFDAERNDAAVGADLMARTAPDGWQLPYDRYPFATCELGCGQQSTYHRRVRISPMDAYALSLVKLGSGNNLIGYYMYHGGTNPVGRLSTMQESRATGYPNDYPILNYDFDTALSEYGEARPQYGLLNLLHLFAADFG
;
A
#
# COMPACT_ATOMS: atom_id res chain seq x y z
N MET A 1 -1.92 -17.13 -37.44
CA MET A 1 -2.61 -15.89 -37.09
C MET A 1 -1.55 -14.83 -36.88
N ASN A 2 -1.48 -13.82 -37.76
CA ASN A 2 -0.61 -12.68 -37.53
C ASN A 2 -1.38 -11.67 -36.67
N ALA A 3 -1.15 -11.68 -35.35
CA ALA A 3 -1.64 -10.63 -34.51
C ALA A 3 -0.70 -9.42 -34.64
N SER A 4 -1.11 -8.40 -35.37
CA SER A 4 -0.41 -7.11 -35.33
C SER A 4 -0.78 -6.39 -34.03
N PHE A 5 0.15 -6.36 -33.09
CA PHE A 5 0.03 -5.49 -31.92
C PHE A 5 0.27 -4.05 -32.43
N LEU A 6 -0.79 -3.30 -32.64
CA LEU A 6 -0.70 -1.85 -32.73
C LEU A 6 -0.71 -1.34 -31.32
N PRO A 7 0.39 -0.72 -30.81
CA PRO A 7 0.33 -0.07 -29.53
C PRO A 7 -0.78 0.99 -29.56
N PRO A 8 -1.58 1.13 -28.49
CA PRO A 8 -2.57 2.19 -28.42
C PRO A 8 -1.89 3.53 -28.71
N GLN A 9 -2.54 4.39 -29.50
CA GLN A 9 -2.02 5.73 -29.78
C GLN A 9 -1.88 6.47 -28.47
N ALA A 10 -0.66 6.59 -28.01
CA ALA A 10 -0.35 7.22 -26.75
C ALA A 10 -0.57 8.73 -26.89
N GLY A 11 -1.50 9.31 -26.14
CA GLY A 11 -1.65 10.75 -26.01
C GLY A 11 -0.35 11.46 -25.62
N PRO A 12 -0.30 12.79 -25.48
CA PRO A 12 0.92 13.51 -25.15
C PRO A 12 1.52 13.05 -23.82
N LEU A 13 2.86 13.02 -23.75
CA LEU A 13 3.55 12.77 -22.49
C LEU A 13 3.44 14.05 -21.62
N LEU A 14 2.80 13.92 -20.46
CA LEU A 14 2.72 14.97 -19.46
C LEU A 14 3.87 14.82 -18.46
N THR A 15 4.58 15.90 -18.18
CA THR A 15 5.67 15.92 -17.21
C THR A 15 5.46 17.05 -16.21
N ARG A 16 5.82 16.85 -14.95
CA ARG A 16 5.71 17.85 -13.89
C ARG A 16 4.30 18.46 -13.71
N HIS A 17 3.27 17.76 -14.18
CA HIS A 17 1.89 18.20 -14.06
C HIS A 17 1.29 17.83 -12.70
N LEU A 18 1.86 16.84 -12.01
CA LEU A 18 1.50 16.49 -10.64
C LEU A 18 2.38 17.30 -9.67
N LYS A 19 1.79 17.80 -8.60
CA LYS A 19 2.51 18.52 -7.53
C LYS A 19 3.25 17.56 -6.62
N MET A 20 4.15 16.79 -7.21
CA MET A 20 4.90 15.70 -6.59
C MET A 20 6.31 15.65 -7.14
N GLY A 21 7.15 14.84 -6.50
CA GLY A 21 8.53 14.68 -6.86
C GLY A 21 9.45 15.48 -5.95
N GLY A 22 10.75 15.28 -6.13
CA GLY A 22 11.76 15.94 -5.32
C GLY A 22 13.15 15.47 -5.70
N ALA A 23 14.16 16.23 -5.30
CA ALA A 23 15.55 15.88 -5.48
C ALA A 23 16.20 15.63 -4.13
N ASN A 24 17.14 14.69 -4.08
CA ASN A 24 18.00 14.50 -2.94
C ASN A 24 19.16 15.52 -2.92
N PRO A 25 20.00 15.57 -1.88
CA PRO A 25 21.14 16.49 -1.80
C PRO A 25 22.17 16.32 -2.93
N ALA A 26 22.22 15.15 -3.58
CA ALA A 26 23.06 14.92 -4.75
C ALA A 26 22.44 15.40 -6.07
N GLY A 27 21.26 16.04 -6.04
CA GLY A 27 20.54 16.54 -7.21
C GLY A 27 19.80 15.46 -8.01
N ILE A 28 19.77 14.20 -7.55
CA ILE A 28 19.03 13.14 -8.20
C ILE A 28 17.55 13.33 -7.93
N ARG A 29 16.80 13.59 -9.02
CA ARG A 29 15.38 13.84 -8.95
C ARG A 29 14.57 12.57 -9.14
N LEU A 30 13.57 12.36 -8.29
CA LEU A 30 12.45 11.44 -8.51
C LEU A 30 11.25 12.26 -8.97
N ASP A 31 10.58 11.82 -10.02
CA ASP A 31 9.42 12.52 -10.58
C ASP A 31 8.45 11.52 -11.23
N LEU A 32 7.30 12.01 -11.65
CA LEU A 32 6.26 11.23 -12.31
C LEU A 32 5.84 11.90 -13.62
N THR A 33 5.63 11.07 -14.62
CA THR A 33 4.90 11.45 -15.82
C THR A 33 3.48 10.87 -15.74
N ASN A 34 2.66 11.11 -16.73
CA ASN A 34 1.37 10.42 -16.82
C ASN A 34 1.49 8.95 -17.25
N ARG A 35 2.70 8.43 -17.50
CA ARG A 35 2.91 7.05 -17.98
C ARG A 35 3.84 6.24 -17.09
N TYR A 36 4.87 6.85 -16.52
CA TYR A 36 5.91 6.17 -15.77
C TYR A 36 6.57 7.07 -14.73
N LEU A 37 7.24 6.44 -13.78
CA LEU A 37 8.10 7.11 -12.83
C LEU A 37 9.45 7.41 -13.48
N THR A 38 10.11 8.49 -13.04
CA THR A 38 11.45 8.84 -13.52
C THR A 38 12.42 9.00 -12.36
N ARG A 39 13.66 8.57 -12.60
CA ARG A 39 14.81 8.82 -11.73
C ARG A 39 15.92 9.48 -12.54
N ALA A 40 16.40 10.63 -12.10
CA ALA A 40 17.36 11.43 -12.85
C ALA A 40 16.91 11.74 -14.30
N GLY A 41 15.59 11.89 -14.51
CA GLY A 41 15.00 12.12 -15.83
C GLY A 41 14.85 10.90 -16.73
N GLN A 42 15.32 9.72 -16.29
CA GLN A 42 15.17 8.47 -17.02
C GLN A 42 13.99 7.67 -16.48
N PRO A 43 13.20 7.01 -17.35
CA PRO A 43 12.18 6.08 -16.90
C PRO A 43 12.79 5.00 -16.01
N PHE A 44 12.05 4.55 -15.01
CA PHE A 44 12.38 3.35 -14.26
C PHE A 44 11.10 2.66 -13.75
N LEU A 45 11.19 1.36 -13.59
CA LEU A 45 10.09 0.50 -13.15
C LEU A 45 10.44 -0.08 -11.77
N PRO A 46 10.04 0.57 -10.68
CA PRO A 46 10.33 0.07 -9.35
C PRO A 46 9.42 -1.11 -8.97
N VAL A 47 9.95 -1.96 -8.10
CA VAL A 47 9.21 -3.02 -7.42
C VAL A 47 9.07 -2.65 -5.95
N MET A 48 7.85 -2.55 -5.48
CA MET A 48 7.52 -2.23 -4.09
C MET A 48 6.97 -3.46 -3.38
N GLY A 49 7.51 -3.79 -2.21
CA GLY A 49 7.04 -4.89 -1.39
C GLY A 49 6.55 -4.39 -0.03
N GLU A 50 5.34 -4.78 0.35
CA GLU A 50 4.81 -4.47 1.68
C GLU A 50 5.42 -5.40 2.72
N PHE A 51 5.97 -4.81 3.78
CA PHE A 51 6.52 -5.47 4.96
C PHE A 51 6.15 -4.69 6.21
N HIS A 52 5.24 -5.21 7.00
CA HIS A 52 4.81 -4.56 8.23
C HIS A 52 5.85 -4.72 9.34
N PHE A 53 6.71 -3.73 9.53
CA PHE A 53 7.77 -3.77 10.53
C PHE A 53 7.27 -4.11 11.93
N SER A 54 6.11 -3.60 12.33
CA SER A 54 5.50 -3.84 13.65
C SER A 54 4.94 -5.25 13.83
N ARG A 55 4.93 -6.07 12.78
CA ARG A 55 4.55 -7.48 12.76
C ARG A 55 5.76 -8.42 12.61
N CYS A 56 6.96 -7.93 12.85
CA CYS A 56 8.21 -8.69 12.78
C CYS A 56 9.15 -8.23 13.89
N GLU A 57 9.91 -9.16 14.44
CA GLU A 57 10.92 -8.83 15.46
C GLU A 57 12.01 -7.93 14.87
N ALA A 58 12.35 -6.87 15.60
CA ALA A 58 13.27 -5.85 15.11
C ALA A 58 14.67 -6.39 14.83
N GLU A 59 15.08 -7.47 15.49
CA GLU A 59 16.34 -8.15 15.28
C GLU A 59 16.41 -8.87 13.92
N ALA A 60 15.25 -9.26 13.36
CA ALA A 60 15.18 -9.93 12.07
C ALA A 60 15.17 -8.95 10.88
N TRP A 61 14.76 -7.68 11.06
CA TRP A 61 14.61 -6.72 9.96
C TRP A 61 15.79 -6.68 8.99
N PRO A 62 17.07 -6.61 9.41
CA PRO A 62 18.17 -6.53 8.46
C PRO A 62 18.25 -7.74 7.53
N ALA A 63 18.01 -8.95 8.06
CA ALA A 63 18.04 -10.18 7.27
C ALA A 63 16.86 -10.26 6.31
N GLU A 64 15.66 -9.89 6.76
CA GLU A 64 14.45 -9.94 5.94
C GLU A 64 14.47 -8.88 4.82
N LEU A 65 14.95 -7.67 5.11
CA LEU A 65 15.16 -6.63 4.10
C LEU A 65 16.21 -7.03 3.05
N ALA A 66 17.27 -7.74 3.46
CA ALA A 66 18.25 -8.28 2.52
C ALA A 66 17.63 -9.34 1.58
N LYS A 67 16.74 -10.20 2.09
CA LYS A 67 15.98 -11.16 1.26
C LYS A 67 15.04 -10.44 0.29
N MET A 68 14.33 -9.42 0.74
CA MET A 68 13.48 -8.60 -0.14
C MET A 68 14.32 -7.97 -1.26
N LYS A 69 15.47 -7.40 -0.93
CA LYS A 69 16.40 -6.83 -1.91
C LYS A 69 16.90 -7.87 -2.91
N ALA A 70 17.29 -9.04 -2.42
CA ALA A 70 17.73 -10.16 -3.28
C ALA A 70 16.61 -10.68 -4.19
N GLY A 71 15.35 -10.58 -3.75
CA GLY A 71 14.14 -10.87 -4.55
C GLY A 71 13.79 -9.80 -5.58
N GLY A 72 14.60 -8.74 -5.74
CA GLY A 72 14.39 -7.68 -6.72
C GLY A 72 13.53 -6.52 -6.24
N VAL A 73 13.12 -6.50 -4.97
CA VAL A 73 12.40 -5.37 -4.39
C VAL A 73 13.33 -4.14 -4.32
N THR A 74 12.81 -2.99 -4.69
CA THR A 74 13.53 -1.69 -4.68
C THR A 74 12.96 -0.71 -3.67
N ILE A 75 11.70 -0.90 -3.26
CA ILE A 75 10.98 -0.06 -2.30
C ILE A 75 10.33 -0.97 -1.25
N ALA A 76 10.61 -0.73 0.02
CA ALA A 76 9.86 -1.31 1.12
C ALA A 76 8.69 -0.38 1.50
N ALA A 77 7.47 -0.88 1.44
CA ALA A 77 6.30 -0.18 1.98
C ALA A 77 5.92 -0.74 3.35
N THR A 78 5.43 0.09 4.23
CA THR A 78 5.00 -0.36 5.55
C THR A 78 3.93 0.54 6.14
N TYR A 79 2.93 -0.08 6.81
CA TYR A 79 1.96 0.64 7.62
C TYR A 79 2.51 1.05 8.98
N LEU A 80 2.07 2.21 9.44
CA LEU A 80 2.13 2.60 10.84
C LEU A 80 0.71 2.48 11.41
N PHE A 81 0.39 1.33 11.96
CA PHE A 81 -0.91 1.11 12.61
C PHE A 81 -0.98 1.93 13.90
N TRP A 82 -1.87 2.90 13.97
CA TRP A 82 -1.96 3.79 15.13
C TRP A 82 -2.15 3.01 16.45
N ILE A 83 -3.02 1.98 16.44
CA ILE A 83 -3.25 1.14 17.63
C ILE A 83 -1.98 0.43 18.13
N HIS A 84 -1.06 0.02 17.23
CA HIS A 84 0.21 -0.60 17.66
C HIS A 84 1.08 0.37 18.46
N HIS A 85 1.03 1.64 18.09
CA HIS A 85 1.85 2.69 18.71
C HIS A 85 1.19 3.38 19.89
N GLU A 86 -0.14 3.42 19.95
CA GLU A 86 -0.89 4.18 20.97
C GLU A 86 -2.17 3.41 21.40
N GLU A 87 -2.00 2.18 21.91
CA GLU A 87 -3.11 1.39 22.45
C GLU A 87 -3.80 2.09 23.65
N ILE A 88 -3.03 2.85 24.42
CA ILE A 88 -3.49 3.70 25.51
C ILE A 88 -3.33 5.16 25.13
N GLU A 89 -4.40 5.96 25.24
CA GLU A 89 -4.39 7.39 24.85
C GLU A 89 -3.25 8.14 25.54
N GLY A 90 -2.45 8.86 24.76
CA GLY A 90 -1.29 9.62 25.24
C GLY A 90 -0.03 8.80 25.52
N ALA A 91 -0.10 7.46 25.46
CA ALA A 91 1.04 6.58 25.73
C ALA A 91 1.67 6.03 24.43
N ARG A 92 2.15 6.91 23.56
CA ARG A 92 2.79 6.54 22.29
C ARG A 92 4.13 5.86 22.50
N ARG A 93 4.40 4.84 21.69
CA ARG A 93 5.64 4.07 21.72
C ARG A 93 6.23 3.92 20.31
N PHE A 94 7.53 4.19 20.21
CA PHE A 94 8.34 4.04 18.99
C PHE A 94 9.67 3.36 19.31
N THR A 95 9.63 2.23 20.03
CA THR A 95 10.80 1.47 20.50
C THR A 95 10.61 -0.02 20.28
N GLY A 96 11.69 -0.78 20.21
CA GLY A 96 11.66 -2.22 19.91
C GLY A 96 11.07 -2.49 18.53
N ASN A 97 10.11 -3.41 18.44
CA ASN A 97 9.42 -3.73 17.17
C ASN A 97 8.54 -2.58 16.63
N LEU A 98 8.48 -1.45 17.35
CA LEU A 98 7.77 -0.24 16.92
C LEU A 98 8.73 0.90 16.56
N ASP A 99 10.04 0.66 16.50
CA ASP A 99 11.05 1.67 16.15
C ASP A 99 11.11 1.88 14.63
N ILE A 100 10.18 2.70 14.13
CA ILE A 100 10.12 3.04 12.70
C ILE A 100 11.39 3.73 12.20
N ARG A 101 12.06 4.52 13.06
CA ARG A 101 13.31 5.17 12.67
C ARG A 101 14.40 4.15 12.37
N ARG A 102 14.60 3.18 13.25
CA ARG A 102 15.53 2.06 13.04
C ARG A 102 15.18 1.28 11.79
N PHE A 103 13.90 0.93 11.59
CA PHE A 103 13.44 0.21 10.41
C PHE A 103 13.77 0.96 9.11
N VAL A 104 13.48 2.27 9.04
CA VAL A 104 13.78 3.11 7.88
C VAL A 104 15.29 3.16 7.60
N LEU A 105 16.11 3.26 8.63
CA LEU A 105 17.58 3.22 8.49
C LEU A 105 18.07 1.86 8.00
N ASP A 106 17.48 0.76 8.48
CA ASP A 106 17.81 -0.60 8.04
C ASP A 106 17.42 -0.82 6.57
N CYS A 107 16.27 -0.30 6.12
CA CYS A 107 15.91 -0.25 4.70
C CYS A 107 16.96 0.47 3.86
N GLY A 108 17.38 1.66 4.30
CA GLY A 108 18.45 2.42 3.61
C GLY A 108 19.77 1.66 3.53
N ARG A 109 20.17 0.97 4.59
CA ARG A 109 21.39 0.11 4.60
C ARG A 109 21.27 -1.08 3.65
N ALA A 110 20.06 -1.64 3.51
CA ALA A 110 19.77 -2.70 2.54
C ALA A 110 19.66 -2.18 1.08
N GLY A 111 19.77 -0.87 0.86
CA GLY A 111 19.62 -0.24 -0.46
C GLY A 111 18.18 -0.25 -0.96
N LEU A 112 17.21 -0.19 -0.04
CA LEU A 112 15.79 -0.04 -0.31
C LEU A 112 15.35 1.40 -0.06
N ALA A 113 14.55 1.96 -0.97
CA ALA A 113 13.76 3.13 -0.68
C ALA A 113 12.57 2.74 0.22
N VAL A 114 11.92 3.72 0.83
CA VAL A 114 10.82 3.49 1.77
C VAL A 114 9.60 4.32 1.39
N VAL A 115 8.44 3.70 1.45
CA VAL A 115 7.14 4.36 1.45
C VAL A 115 6.46 4.10 2.78
N LEU A 116 6.05 5.16 3.46
CA LEU A 116 5.35 5.09 4.74
C LEU A 116 3.84 5.21 4.53
N ARG A 117 3.09 4.23 4.97
CA ARG A 117 1.63 4.26 4.96
C ARG A 117 1.17 4.75 6.33
N ILE A 118 0.95 6.08 6.46
CA ILE A 118 0.75 6.75 7.76
C ILE A 118 -0.69 6.75 8.25
N GLY A 119 -1.59 6.19 7.49
CA GLY A 119 -3.01 6.16 7.80
C GLY A 119 -3.67 7.56 7.66
N PRO A 120 -4.55 7.95 8.60
CA PRO A 120 -4.81 7.37 9.95
C PRO A 120 -5.53 6.02 9.96
N TRP A 121 -6.37 5.75 8.96
CA TRP A 121 -6.97 4.45 8.70
C TRP A 121 -6.04 3.62 7.81
N ALA A 122 -5.82 2.38 8.18
CA ALA A 122 -4.89 1.49 7.48
C ALA A 122 -5.56 0.25 6.87
N HIS A 123 -6.72 -0.21 7.36
CA HIS A 123 -7.23 -1.55 7.10
C HIS A 123 -6.25 -2.61 7.59
N GLY A 124 -5.54 -3.28 6.69
CA GLY A 124 -4.43 -4.20 7.00
C GLY A 124 -4.83 -5.35 7.91
N GLU A 125 -6.10 -5.80 7.83
CA GLU A 125 -6.75 -6.79 8.70
C GLU A 125 -6.43 -6.54 10.19
N CYS A 126 -6.26 -5.26 10.53
CA CYS A 126 -5.96 -4.78 11.87
C CYS A 126 -7.24 -4.39 12.61
N ARG A 127 -7.24 -4.59 13.93
CA ARG A 127 -8.35 -4.15 14.81
C ARG A 127 -8.74 -2.71 14.53
N ASN A 128 -10.04 -2.46 14.34
CA ASN A 128 -10.62 -1.16 14.01
C ASN A 128 -9.93 -0.46 12.80
N GLY A 129 -9.42 -1.23 11.82
CA GLY A 129 -8.67 -0.66 10.70
C GLY A 129 -7.38 0.07 11.11
N GLY A 130 -6.83 -0.26 12.27
CA GLY A 130 -5.65 0.38 12.83
C GLY A 130 -5.95 1.52 13.82
N PHE A 131 -7.20 1.91 14.01
CA PHE A 131 -7.56 2.91 15.02
C PHE A 131 -7.49 2.33 16.44
N PRO A 132 -6.93 3.07 17.42
CA PRO A 132 -6.98 2.67 18.80
C PRO A 132 -8.41 2.59 19.34
N ASP A 133 -8.67 1.64 20.23
CA ASP A 133 -9.99 1.49 20.88
C ASP A 133 -10.46 2.75 21.58
N TRP A 134 -9.53 3.51 22.19
CA TRP A 134 -9.88 4.77 22.87
C TRP A 134 -10.40 5.82 21.89
N LEU A 135 -9.88 5.85 20.65
CA LEU A 135 -10.35 6.76 19.60
C LEU A 135 -11.77 6.38 19.15
N VAL A 136 -12.00 5.10 18.90
CA VAL A 136 -13.34 4.60 18.51
C VAL A 136 -14.37 4.87 19.63
N ARG A 137 -13.99 4.67 20.89
CA ARG A 137 -14.87 4.94 22.05
C ARG A 137 -15.22 6.41 22.27
N LYS A 138 -14.52 7.36 21.64
CA LYS A 138 -14.91 8.79 21.71
C LYS A 138 -16.24 9.08 21.02
N GLY A 139 -16.69 8.21 20.11
CA GLY A 139 -17.96 8.39 19.40
C GLY A 139 -17.99 9.62 18.48
N ILE A 140 -16.82 10.17 18.11
CA ILE A 140 -16.72 11.25 17.14
C ILE A 140 -16.73 10.67 15.71
N PRO A 141 -17.17 11.44 14.71
CA PRO A 141 -17.06 11.02 13.31
C PRO A 141 -15.59 10.79 12.93
N LEU A 142 -15.29 9.63 12.36
CA LEU A 142 -13.95 9.24 11.91
C LEU A 142 -13.89 9.22 10.38
N ARG A 143 -12.67 9.25 9.82
CA ARG A 143 -12.42 9.24 8.37
C ARG A 143 -13.16 10.37 7.63
N CYS A 144 -13.22 11.55 8.22
CA CYS A 144 -13.88 12.73 7.66
C CYS A 144 -13.26 14.02 8.22
N ASN A 145 -13.74 15.18 7.77
CA ASN A 145 -13.23 16.49 8.21
C ASN A 145 -13.84 16.98 9.55
N ASP A 146 -14.16 16.08 10.47
CA ASP A 146 -14.55 16.47 11.82
C ASP A 146 -13.38 17.14 12.55
N PRO A 147 -13.55 18.33 13.15
CA PRO A 147 -12.45 19.07 13.79
C PRO A 147 -11.79 18.33 14.96
N ALA A 148 -12.56 17.57 15.75
CA ALA A 148 -12.03 16.82 16.88
C ALA A 148 -11.17 15.64 16.39
N TYR A 149 -11.62 14.94 15.34
CA TYR A 149 -10.85 13.90 14.68
C TYR A 149 -9.57 14.46 14.07
N LEU A 150 -9.66 15.54 13.30
CA LEU A 150 -8.49 16.17 12.65
C LEU A 150 -7.45 16.66 13.66
N ALA A 151 -7.87 17.13 14.84
CA ALA A 151 -6.93 17.50 15.90
C ALA A 151 -6.09 16.30 16.37
N LEU A 152 -6.72 15.12 16.50
CA LEU A 152 -6.03 13.89 16.88
C LEU A 152 -5.11 13.40 15.75
N VAL A 153 -5.54 13.49 14.49
CA VAL A 153 -4.72 13.16 13.30
C VAL A 153 -3.48 14.05 13.23
N ARG A 154 -3.60 15.37 13.50
CA ARG A 154 -2.44 16.27 13.55
C ARG A 154 -1.42 15.79 14.60
N GLY A 155 -1.90 15.39 15.77
CA GLY A 155 -1.04 14.85 16.82
C GLY A 155 -0.38 13.51 16.43
N TRP A 156 -1.08 12.67 15.70
CA TRP A 156 -0.54 11.41 15.19
C TRP A 156 0.52 11.64 14.11
N TYR A 157 0.23 12.44 13.08
CA TYR A 157 1.17 12.73 11.99
C TYR A 157 2.43 13.44 12.49
N ALA A 158 2.29 14.39 13.43
CA ALA A 158 3.44 15.04 14.05
C ALA A 158 4.33 14.05 14.82
N ALA A 159 3.73 13.09 15.55
CA ALA A 159 4.47 12.08 16.29
C ALA A 159 5.22 11.12 15.35
N VAL A 160 4.60 10.70 14.23
CA VAL A 160 5.25 9.87 13.21
C VAL A 160 6.37 10.64 12.53
N PHE A 161 6.13 11.89 12.12
CA PHE A 161 7.15 12.71 11.46
C PHE A 161 8.38 12.89 12.34
N ALA A 162 8.19 13.14 13.64
CA ALA A 162 9.31 13.28 14.57
C ALA A 162 10.27 12.07 14.58
N GLN A 163 9.76 10.86 14.28
CA GLN A 163 10.61 9.67 14.19
C GLN A 163 11.43 9.63 12.90
N VAL A 164 10.91 10.18 11.80
CA VAL A 164 11.53 10.08 10.48
C VAL A 164 12.13 11.39 9.96
N GLN A 165 12.14 12.41 10.80
CA GLN A 165 12.80 13.68 10.49
C GLN A 165 14.26 13.48 10.12
N GLY A 166 14.68 14.09 8.98
CA GLY A 166 16.01 13.94 8.40
C GLY A 166 16.21 12.64 7.60
N LEU A 167 15.16 11.81 7.45
CA LEU A 167 15.19 10.58 6.66
C LEU A 167 14.37 10.66 5.37
N LEU A 168 13.83 11.83 5.02
CA LEU A 168 13.16 12.03 3.74
C LEU A 168 14.19 12.09 2.61
N TYR A 169 13.74 11.78 1.41
CA TYR A 169 14.59 11.77 0.21
C TYR A 169 15.33 13.10 -0.02
N LYS A 170 14.66 14.22 0.21
CA LYS A 170 15.27 15.55 0.13
C LYS A 170 16.41 15.78 1.12
N ASP A 171 16.40 15.06 2.23
CA ASP A 171 17.43 15.11 3.28
C ASP A 171 18.54 14.07 3.06
N GLY A 172 18.46 13.28 1.98
CA GLY A 172 19.38 12.17 1.67
C GLY A 172 18.94 10.83 2.27
N GLY A 173 17.78 10.77 2.92
CA GLY A 173 17.23 9.56 3.50
C GLY A 173 16.45 8.69 2.49
N PRO A 174 16.04 7.49 2.88
CA PRO A 174 15.39 6.54 1.99
C PRO A 174 13.89 6.76 1.80
N VAL A 175 13.22 7.64 2.58
CA VAL A 175 11.78 7.86 2.49
C VAL A 175 11.44 8.68 1.24
N ILE A 176 10.83 8.04 0.26
CA ILE A 176 10.50 8.60 -1.06
C ILE A 176 9.03 8.92 -1.27
N GLY A 177 8.16 8.48 -0.37
CA GLY A 177 6.73 8.69 -0.50
C GLY A 177 5.95 8.35 0.77
N VAL A 178 4.72 8.84 0.79
CA VAL A 178 3.76 8.61 1.89
C VAL A 178 2.41 8.25 1.32
N GLN A 179 1.75 7.24 1.91
CA GLN A 179 0.33 6.99 1.67
C GLN A 179 -0.52 7.68 2.74
N LEU A 180 -1.58 8.31 2.28
CA LEU A 180 -2.66 8.86 3.11
C LEU A 180 -3.88 7.97 3.02
N GLU A 181 -4.49 7.67 4.16
CA GLU A 181 -5.69 6.85 4.23
C GLU A 181 -5.52 5.46 3.59
N ASN A 182 -6.56 4.69 3.49
CA ASN A 182 -6.60 3.47 2.69
C ASN A 182 -8.03 3.19 2.24
N GLU A 183 -8.21 3.01 0.93
CA GLU A 183 -9.51 2.68 0.33
C GLU A 183 -10.63 3.66 0.73
N LEU A 184 -10.30 4.93 0.89
CA LEU A 184 -11.27 6.00 1.01
C LEU A 184 -11.69 6.42 -0.40
N VAL A 185 -12.92 6.10 -0.77
CA VAL A 185 -13.36 6.18 -2.17
C VAL A 185 -14.28 7.36 -2.47
N ASP A 186 -14.84 8.00 -1.47
CA ASP A 186 -15.93 8.97 -1.63
C ASP A 186 -15.67 10.34 -1.01
N ASP A 187 -14.50 10.59 -0.42
CA ASP A 187 -14.17 11.87 0.20
C ASP A 187 -12.80 12.43 -0.24
N ALA A 188 -12.74 12.96 -1.46
CA ALA A 188 -11.56 13.66 -1.97
C ALA A 188 -11.17 14.89 -1.13
N ALA A 189 -12.15 15.56 -0.49
CA ALA A 189 -11.90 16.72 0.35
C ALA A 189 -11.18 16.32 1.65
N HIS A 190 -11.52 15.16 2.21
CA HIS A 190 -10.81 14.63 3.37
C HIS A 190 -9.38 14.24 3.02
N LEU A 191 -9.16 13.58 1.89
CA LEU A 191 -7.80 13.27 1.40
C LEU A 191 -6.94 14.52 1.21
N ALA A 192 -7.51 15.60 0.65
CA ALA A 192 -6.81 16.88 0.52
C ALA A 192 -6.45 17.49 1.88
N THR A 193 -7.36 17.40 2.85
CA THR A 193 -7.13 17.86 4.23
C THR A 193 -6.03 17.04 4.91
N LEU A 194 -6.03 15.73 4.76
CA LEU A 194 -4.98 14.86 5.29
C LEU A 194 -3.61 15.18 4.68
N LYS A 195 -3.56 15.42 3.36
CA LYS A 195 -2.32 15.86 2.70
C LYS A 195 -1.81 17.16 3.30
N GLN A 196 -2.69 18.15 3.47
CA GLN A 196 -2.30 19.43 4.07
C GLN A 196 -1.72 19.21 5.49
N ILE A 197 -2.37 18.41 6.33
CA ILE A 197 -1.90 18.11 7.68
C ILE A 197 -0.54 17.40 7.64
N ALA A 198 -0.32 16.48 6.70
CA ALA A 198 0.95 15.78 6.56
C ALA A 198 2.07 16.74 6.11
N VAL A 199 1.79 17.65 5.17
CA VAL A 199 2.74 18.69 4.75
C VAL A 199 3.08 19.63 5.92
N GLU A 200 2.07 20.08 6.67
CA GLU A 200 2.26 20.93 7.86
C GLU A 200 3.08 20.21 8.96
N ALA A 201 2.95 18.89 9.09
CA ALA A 201 3.77 18.08 9.98
C ALA A 201 5.23 17.97 9.51
N GLY A 202 5.53 18.20 8.22
CA GLY A 202 6.87 18.18 7.64
C GLY A 202 7.13 17.09 6.60
N PHE A 203 6.16 16.28 6.22
CA PHE A 203 6.29 15.28 5.16
C PHE A 203 6.35 15.93 3.78
N ASP A 204 7.53 16.31 3.34
CA ASP A 204 7.78 16.88 2.02
C ASP A 204 8.27 15.78 1.06
N VAL A 205 7.34 14.99 0.57
CA VAL A 205 7.51 13.83 -0.30
C VAL A 205 6.29 13.67 -1.22
N PRO A 206 6.35 12.88 -2.30
CA PRO A 206 5.18 12.45 -3.04
C PRO A 206 4.15 11.73 -2.17
N TYR A 207 2.88 11.94 -2.52
CA TYR A 207 1.75 11.31 -1.83
C TYR A 207 0.97 10.40 -2.77
N TYR A 208 0.55 9.24 -2.26
CA TYR A 208 -0.40 8.39 -2.94
C TYR A 208 -1.55 7.95 -1.99
N THR A 209 -2.62 7.44 -2.57
CA THR A 209 -3.69 6.76 -1.85
C THR A 209 -4.13 5.52 -2.60
N VAL A 210 -4.53 4.50 -1.87
CA VAL A 210 -5.07 3.28 -2.46
C VAL A 210 -6.50 3.56 -2.90
N THR A 211 -6.76 3.29 -4.17
CA THR A 211 -8.08 3.39 -4.77
C THR A 211 -8.56 2.04 -5.28
N GLY A 212 -8.25 0.95 -4.65
CA GLY A 212 -8.53 -0.43 -5.09
C GLY A 212 -9.86 -0.66 -5.86
N TRP A 213 -10.69 0.34 -5.93
CA TRP A 213 -12.01 0.44 -6.49
C TRP A 213 -11.97 1.18 -7.83
N ASN A 214 -12.71 0.72 -8.83
CA ASN A 214 -12.82 1.42 -10.09
C ASN A 214 -13.55 2.76 -9.96
N ALA A 215 -13.43 3.62 -10.99
CA ALA A 215 -14.11 4.91 -11.01
C ALA A 215 -15.63 4.78 -10.92
N ALA A 216 -16.21 3.69 -11.42
CA ALA A 216 -17.64 3.42 -11.31
C ALA A 216 -18.09 3.21 -9.86
N ALA A 217 -17.20 2.75 -8.98
CA ALA A 217 -17.43 2.67 -7.55
C ALA A 217 -17.26 4.03 -6.83
N GLY A 218 -16.89 5.09 -7.54
CA GLY A 218 -16.79 6.44 -7.00
C GLY A 218 -15.44 6.78 -6.36
N ALA A 219 -14.37 6.09 -6.75
CA ALA A 219 -13.02 6.34 -6.25
C ALA A 219 -12.54 7.76 -6.58
N ARG A 220 -12.87 8.72 -5.72
CA ARG A 220 -12.54 10.14 -5.87
C ARG A 220 -11.28 10.48 -5.12
N ILE A 221 -10.38 11.19 -5.80
CA ILE A 221 -9.16 11.72 -5.22
C ILE A 221 -9.05 13.22 -5.54
N PRO A 222 -8.28 13.99 -4.74
CA PRO A 222 -7.96 15.37 -5.12
C PRO A 222 -7.04 15.33 -6.34
N ALA A 223 -7.55 15.89 -7.46
CA ALA A 223 -6.86 15.84 -8.75
C ALA A 223 -5.48 16.50 -8.67
N ASP A 224 -4.47 15.83 -9.25
CA ASP A 224 -3.06 16.27 -9.31
C ASP A 224 -2.36 16.43 -7.94
N GLU A 225 -3.03 16.15 -6.83
CA GLU A 225 -2.48 16.29 -5.49
C GLU A 225 -2.01 14.96 -4.89
N VAL A 226 -2.61 13.86 -5.30
CA VAL A 226 -2.33 12.50 -4.79
C VAL A 226 -2.30 11.54 -5.97
N LEU A 227 -1.33 10.63 -6.01
CA LEU A 227 -1.26 9.56 -7.01
C LEU A 227 -2.27 8.46 -6.66
N PRO A 228 -3.20 8.11 -7.53
CA PRO A 228 -4.02 6.93 -7.34
C PRO A 228 -3.20 5.67 -7.58
N VAL A 229 -3.23 4.73 -6.65
CA VAL A 229 -2.62 3.40 -6.78
C VAL A 229 -3.69 2.33 -6.63
N PHE A 230 -3.45 1.15 -7.19
CA PHE A 230 -4.48 0.15 -7.40
C PHE A 230 -4.15 -1.15 -6.71
N SER A 231 -5.20 -1.97 -6.49
CA SER A 231 -5.14 -3.30 -5.93
C SER A 231 -5.58 -4.33 -6.94
N ALA A 232 -5.10 -5.56 -6.81
CA ALA A 232 -5.61 -6.73 -7.51
C ALA A 232 -5.28 -7.99 -6.68
N TYR A 233 -6.29 -8.79 -6.36
CA TYR A 233 -6.12 -9.99 -5.57
C TYR A 233 -6.57 -11.24 -6.32
N PRO A 234 -5.93 -12.40 -6.07
CA PRO A 234 -6.30 -13.66 -6.72
C PRO A 234 -7.63 -14.22 -6.25
N ASP A 235 -8.04 -13.93 -5.02
CA ASP A 235 -9.29 -14.38 -4.39
C ASP A 235 -9.77 -13.29 -3.39
N ALA A 236 -10.94 -13.46 -2.81
CA ALA A 236 -11.53 -12.54 -1.84
C ALA A 236 -11.88 -13.25 -0.52
N PRO A 237 -10.94 -13.33 0.44
CA PRO A 237 -11.19 -13.97 1.74
C PRO A 237 -12.26 -13.24 2.56
N TRP A 238 -12.52 -11.99 2.24
CA TRP A 238 -13.60 -11.17 2.81
C TRP A 238 -15.00 -11.49 2.26
N ALA A 239 -15.11 -12.30 1.19
CA ALA A 239 -16.41 -12.71 0.67
C ALA A 239 -17.22 -13.46 1.73
N ALA A 240 -18.50 -13.12 1.88
CA ALA A 240 -19.37 -13.68 2.91
C ALA A 240 -19.64 -15.19 2.73
N GLY A 241 -19.62 -15.68 1.49
CA GLY A 241 -19.86 -17.08 1.16
C GLY A 241 -18.59 -17.94 1.25
N THR A 242 -18.79 -19.25 1.35
CA THR A 242 -17.72 -20.27 1.36
C THR A 242 -17.54 -20.95 0.00
N ALA A 243 -18.45 -20.72 -0.95
CA ALA A 243 -18.37 -21.26 -2.30
C ALA A 243 -17.15 -20.72 -3.05
N PRO A 244 -16.54 -21.52 -3.96
CA PRO A 244 -15.51 -21.01 -4.85
C PRO A 244 -16.01 -19.78 -5.62
N LEU A 245 -15.18 -18.76 -5.71
CA LEU A 245 -15.46 -17.61 -6.55
C LEU A 245 -15.16 -17.92 -8.02
N PRO A 246 -15.80 -17.22 -8.98
CA PRO A 246 -15.40 -17.30 -10.37
C PRO A 246 -13.95 -16.82 -10.54
N LEU A 247 -13.33 -17.20 -11.66
CA LEU A 247 -12.00 -16.70 -11.99
C LEU A 247 -12.01 -15.16 -12.00
N SER A 248 -11.08 -14.58 -11.25
CA SER A 248 -10.98 -13.13 -11.16
C SER A 248 -10.64 -12.53 -12.54
N PRO A 249 -11.32 -11.44 -12.94
CA PRO A 249 -10.98 -10.68 -14.14
C PRO A 249 -9.57 -10.05 -14.08
N HIS A 250 -8.95 -10.01 -12.89
CA HIS A 250 -7.56 -9.55 -12.72
C HIS A 250 -6.54 -10.33 -13.56
N TYR A 251 -6.86 -11.55 -13.98
CA TYR A 251 -5.99 -12.40 -14.83
C TYR A 251 -6.13 -12.14 -16.32
N VAL A 252 -6.88 -11.12 -16.72
CA VAL A 252 -7.03 -10.73 -18.13
C VAL A 252 -6.16 -9.51 -18.40
N PHE A 253 -5.42 -9.53 -19.51
CA PHE A 253 -4.73 -8.33 -20.00
C PHE A 253 -5.76 -7.29 -20.43
N ASP A 254 -5.71 -6.14 -19.83
CA ASP A 254 -6.65 -5.05 -20.07
C ASP A 254 -5.92 -3.70 -20.06
N ALA A 255 -6.52 -2.74 -20.79
CA ALA A 255 -6.16 -1.33 -20.66
C ALA A 255 -6.71 -0.68 -19.41
N GLU A 256 -7.72 -1.29 -18.78
CA GLU A 256 -8.28 -0.82 -17.52
C GLU A 256 -7.34 -1.11 -16.34
N ARG A 257 -7.05 -0.09 -15.58
CA ARG A 257 -6.16 -0.15 -14.42
C ARG A 257 -6.85 -0.65 -13.17
N ASN A 258 -8.15 -0.49 -13.13
CA ASN A 258 -9.03 -0.92 -12.07
C ASN A 258 -9.78 -2.18 -12.44
N ASP A 259 -10.08 -2.95 -11.42
CA ASP A 259 -10.97 -4.09 -11.55
C ASP A 259 -12.30 -3.80 -10.85
N ALA A 260 -13.37 -3.91 -11.61
CA ALA A 260 -14.72 -3.77 -11.09
C ALA A 260 -15.10 -4.86 -10.08
N ALA A 261 -14.35 -5.97 -10.04
CA ALA A 261 -14.64 -7.08 -9.14
C ALA A 261 -14.05 -6.89 -7.74
N VAL A 262 -12.98 -6.09 -7.57
CA VAL A 262 -12.42 -5.84 -6.24
C VAL A 262 -13.34 -4.92 -5.47
N GLY A 263 -13.95 -5.46 -4.43
CA GLY A 263 -14.88 -4.75 -3.58
C GLY A 263 -16.23 -4.44 -4.21
N ALA A 264 -16.55 -4.98 -5.37
CA ALA A 264 -17.91 -4.89 -5.92
C ALA A 264 -18.96 -5.49 -4.96
N ASP A 265 -18.55 -6.46 -4.16
CA ASP A 265 -19.33 -7.03 -3.05
C ASP A 265 -19.47 -6.08 -1.85
N LEU A 266 -18.50 -5.17 -1.64
CA LEU A 266 -18.51 -4.16 -0.57
C LEU A 266 -19.09 -2.83 -1.03
N MET A 267 -18.96 -2.52 -2.32
CA MET A 267 -19.21 -1.20 -2.91
C MET A 267 -20.25 -1.27 -4.03
N ALA A 268 -21.47 -1.74 -3.74
CA ALA A 268 -22.58 -1.76 -4.70
C ALA A 268 -22.99 -0.34 -5.23
N ARG A 269 -22.00 0.56 -5.43
CA ARG A 269 -22.23 1.96 -5.82
C ARG A 269 -21.52 2.28 -7.12
N THR A 270 -22.29 2.75 -8.09
CA THR A 270 -21.79 3.55 -9.22
C THR A 270 -21.75 5.02 -8.77
N ALA A 271 -20.77 5.78 -9.25
CA ALA A 271 -20.76 7.23 -9.01
C ALA A 271 -22.03 7.86 -9.62
N PRO A 272 -22.92 8.48 -8.81
CA PRO A 272 -24.23 8.92 -9.27
C PRO A 272 -24.16 10.03 -10.33
N ASP A 273 -23.03 10.71 -10.41
CA ASP A 273 -22.77 11.86 -11.29
C ASP A 273 -21.84 11.53 -12.46
N GLY A 274 -21.55 10.24 -12.70
CA GLY A 274 -20.71 9.79 -13.81
C GLY A 274 -19.23 10.21 -13.71
N TRP A 275 -18.76 10.61 -12.53
CA TRP A 275 -17.35 10.93 -12.34
C TRP A 275 -16.44 9.74 -12.67
N GLN A 276 -15.36 10.01 -13.37
CA GLN A 276 -14.34 9.03 -13.72
C GLN A 276 -12.95 9.55 -13.32
N LEU A 277 -12.11 8.64 -12.84
CA LEU A 277 -10.71 8.95 -12.59
C LEU A 277 -10.02 9.30 -13.92
N PRO A 278 -9.33 10.44 -14.03
CA PRO A 278 -8.63 10.81 -15.28
C PRO A 278 -7.36 9.97 -15.45
N TYR A 279 -7.51 8.73 -15.91
CA TYR A 279 -6.42 7.76 -16.06
C TYR A 279 -5.27 8.23 -16.96
N ASP A 280 -5.55 9.07 -17.94
CA ASP A 280 -4.58 9.66 -18.86
C ASP A 280 -3.60 10.63 -18.18
N ARG A 281 -3.91 11.06 -16.96
CA ARG A 281 -3.08 11.98 -16.17
C ARG A 281 -2.10 11.28 -15.23
N TYR A 282 -2.24 10.00 -14.97
CA TYR A 282 -1.46 9.28 -13.96
C TYR A 282 -0.78 8.04 -14.55
N PRO A 283 0.45 7.71 -14.11
CA PRO A 283 1.01 6.41 -14.44
C PRO A 283 0.17 5.30 -13.80
N PHE A 284 0.14 4.14 -14.42
CA PHE A 284 -0.44 2.96 -13.79
C PHE A 284 0.51 2.47 -12.71
N ALA A 285 0.09 2.52 -11.46
CA ALA A 285 0.85 2.07 -10.30
C ALA A 285 -0.02 1.19 -9.41
N THR A 286 0.54 0.13 -8.87
CA THR A 286 -0.12 -0.72 -7.87
C THR A 286 0.63 -0.64 -6.54
N CYS A 287 -0.06 -0.91 -5.45
CA CYS A 287 0.55 -1.10 -4.13
C CYS A 287 0.07 -2.38 -3.46
N GLU A 288 -0.97 -3.01 -4.02
CA GLU A 288 -1.60 -4.19 -3.44
C GLU A 288 -1.87 -5.26 -4.51
N LEU A 289 -0.82 -5.71 -5.21
CA LEU A 289 -0.90 -6.96 -5.94
C LEU A 289 -0.76 -8.12 -4.94
N GLY A 290 -1.76 -8.98 -4.90
CA GLY A 290 -1.73 -10.14 -4.01
C GLY A 290 -0.61 -11.10 -4.35
N CYS A 291 0.46 -11.08 -3.55
CA CYS A 291 1.56 -12.03 -3.64
C CYS A 291 1.25 -13.35 -2.92
N GLY A 292 0.16 -13.41 -2.27
CA GLY A 292 -0.52 -14.44 -1.51
C GLY A 292 -1.88 -13.91 -1.07
N GLN A 293 -2.48 -14.53 -0.07
CA GLN A 293 -3.76 -14.09 0.45
C GLN A 293 -3.96 -14.53 1.91
N GLN A 294 -4.38 -13.59 2.76
CA GLN A 294 -4.75 -13.93 4.13
C GLN A 294 -6.09 -14.66 4.17
N SER A 295 -6.18 -15.69 5.02
CA SER A 295 -7.40 -16.43 5.24
C SER A 295 -8.18 -15.91 6.44
N THR A 296 -9.51 -15.89 6.33
CA THR A 296 -10.42 -15.70 7.47
C THR A 296 -10.80 -17.04 8.09
N TYR A 297 -11.42 -17.03 9.27
CA TYR A 297 -11.94 -18.27 9.87
C TYR A 297 -13.08 -18.89 9.07
N HIS A 298 -13.89 -18.09 8.39
CA HIS A 298 -15.01 -18.58 7.61
C HIS A 298 -14.65 -18.95 6.16
N ARG A 299 -13.56 -18.33 5.60
CA ARG A 299 -13.11 -18.56 4.22
C ARG A 299 -11.60 -18.72 4.17
N ARG A 300 -11.16 -19.95 3.92
CA ARG A 300 -9.74 -20.29 3.84
C ARG A 300 -9.34 -20.45 2.38
N VAL A 301 -8.86 -19.38 1.79
CA VAL A 301 -8.38 -19.36 0.41
C VAL A 301 -7.05 -20.09 0.30
N ARG A 302 -6.80 -20.69 -0.88
CA ARG A 302 -5.51 -21.29 -1.23
C ARG A 302 -5.04 -20.67 -2.52
N ILE A 303 -3.91 -20.02 -2.45
CA ILE A 303 -3.29 -19.35 -3.59
C ILE A 303 -2.11 -20.18 -4.07
N SER A 304 -2.10 -20.48 -5.38
CA SER A 304 -0.95 -21.13 -6.00
C SER A 304 0.19 -20.10 -6.18
N PRO A 305 1.45 -20.52 -6.08
CA PRO A 305 2.57 -19.67 -6.47
C PRO A 305 2.46 -19.08 -7.87
N MET A 306 1.82 -19.83 -8.80
CA MET A 306 1.55 -19.37 -10.16
C MET A 306 0.47 -18.28 -10.23
N ASP A 307 -0.44 -18.21 -9.27
CA ASP A 307 -1.47 -17.16 -9.22
C ASP A 307 -0.81 -15.80 -8.97
N ALA A 308 0.11 -15.71 -8.01
CA ALA A 308 0.87 -14.49 -7.72
C ALA A 308 1.74 -14.06 -8.94
N TYR A 309 2.40 -15.01 -9.58
CA TYR A 309 3.21 -14.75 -10.78
C TYR A 309 2.33 -14.29 -11.96
N ALA A 310 1.26 -15.02 -12.27
CA ALA A 310 0.38 -14.69 -13.40
C ALA A 310 -0.30 -13.32 -13.20
N LEU A 311 -0.74 -13.02 -11.99
CA LEU A 311 -1.32 -11.72 -11.66
C LEU A 311 -0.31 -10.59 -11.93
N SER A 312 0.92 -10.74 -11.43
CA SER A 312 1.99 -9.76 -11.63
C SER A 312 2.35 -9.58 -13.10
N LEU A 313 2.47 -10.69 -13.84
CA LEU A 313 2.75 -10.68 -15.29
C LEU A 313 1.64 -9.97 -16.08
N VAL A 314 0.38 -10.26 -15.76
CA VAL A 314 -0.76 -9.64 -16.43
C VAL A 314 -0.79 -8.14 -16.16
N LYS A 315 -0.56 -7.71 -14.91
CA LYS A 315 -0.54 -6.27 -14.59
C LYS A 315 0.65 -5.55 -15.22
N LEU A 316 1.83 -6.15 -15.26
CA LEU A 316 2.97 -5.61 -15.98
C LEU A 316 2.66 -5.47 -17.47
N GLY A 317 2.11 -6.52 -18.11
CA GLY A 317 1.70 -6.51 -19.51
C GLY A 317 0.54 -5.57 -19.82
N SER A 318 -0.25 -5.16 -18.83
CA SER A 318 -1.29 -4.13 -18.93
C SER A 318 -0.76 -2.71 -18.70
N GLY A 319 0.57 -2.53 -18.60
CA GLY A 319 1.21 -1.22 -18.48
C GLY A 319 1.44 -0.74 -17.04
N ASN A 320 1.41 -1.65 -16.05
CA ASN A 320 1.77 -1.30 -14.67
C ASN A 320 3.23 -0.86 -14.58
N ASN A 321 3.45 0.33 -14.06
CA ASN A 321 4.73 1.04 -14.04
C ASN A 321 5.39 1.07 -12.65
N LEU A 322 4.67 0.68 -11.62
CA LEU A 322 5.15 0.40 -10.27
C LEU A 322 4.47 -0.88 -9.82
N ILE A 323 5.26 -1.96 -9.75
CA ILE A 323 4.76 -3.26 -9.29
C ILE A 323 4.80 -3.26 -7.76
N GLY A 324 3.64 -3.10 -7.13
CA GLY A 324 3.53 -3.06 -5.66
C GLY A 324 2.77 -4.25 -5.13
N TYR A 325 3.39 -5.01 -4.23
CA TYR A 325 2.83 -6.22 -3.64
C TYR A 325 2.26 -5.98 -2.25
N TYR A 326 1.13 -6.61 -1.98
CA TYR A 326 0.54 -6.76 -0.65
C TYR A 326 0.16 -8.22 -0.38
N MET A 327 0.77 -8.92 0.56
CA MET A 327 2.03 -8.65 1.24
C MET A 327 3.19 -9.28 0.45
N TYR A 328 4.41 -8.72 0.56
CA TYR A 328 5.62 -9.41 0.05
C TYR A 328 6.27 -10.25 1.16
N HIS A 329 6.20 -9.81 2.39
CA HIS A 329 6.65 -10.49 3.60
C HIS A 329 5.48 -10.61 4.58
N GLY A 330 5.24 -11.81 5.08
CA GLY A 330 4.23 -12.06 6.11
C GLY A 330 4.63 -11.49 7.47
N GLY A 331 3.81 -11.70 8.47
CA GLY A 331 4.09 -11.22 9.81
C GLY A 331 3.28 -11.89 10.90
N THR A 332 3.58 -11.53 12.13
CA THR A 332 2.86 -11.96 13.34
C THR A 332 2.29 -10.72 14.03
N ASN A 333 0.99 -10.69 14.25
CA ASN A 333 0.37 -9.59 14.98
C ASN A 333 0.99 -9.44 16.36
N PRO A 334 1.31 -8.21 16.80
CA PRO A 334 1.79 -8.01 18.17
C PRO A 334 0.70 -8.33 19.18
N VAL A 335 1.12 -8.76 20.37
CA VAL A 335 0.22 -8.96 21.50
C VAL A 335 -0.01 -7.60 22.16
N GLY A 336 -1.24 -7.11 22.14
CA GLY A 336 -1.62 -5.88 22.83
C GLY A 336 -1.72 -6.07 24.35
N ARG A 337 -1.69 -4.97 25.06
CA ARG A 337 -1.87 -4.94 26.53
C ARG A 337 -3.34 -5.03 26.93
N LEU A 338 -4.22 -4.48 26.10
CA LEU A 338 -5.65 -4.34 26.37
C LEU A 338 -6.52 -5.13 25.40
N SER A 339 -5.99 -5.41 24.21
CA SER A 339 -6.77 -6.03 23.13
C SER A 339 -5.90 -6.89 22.24
N THR A 340 -6.54 -7.79 21.51
CA THR A 340 -5.93 -8.45 20.34
C THR A 340 -5.91 -7.48 19.15
N MET A 341 -4.97 -7.64 18.22
CA MET A 341 -4.69 -6.65 17.19
C MET A 341 -5.25 -6.99 15.80
N GLN A 342 -5.88 -8.15 15.64
CA GLN A 342 -6.51 -8.55 14.38
C GLN A 342 -7.90 -7.91 14.20
N GLU A 343 -8.34 -7.78 12.96
CA GLU A 343 -9.74 -7.53 12.63
C GLU A 343 -10.62 -8.69 13.10
N SER A 344 -11.74 -8.39 13.71
CA SER A 344 -12.66 -9.40 14.23
C SER A 344 -14.09 -8.87 14.35
N ARG A 345 -15.04 -9.79 14.35
CA ARG A 345 -16.46 -9.50 14.61
C ARG A 345 -16.70 -8.90 15.99
N ALA A 346 -15.79 -9.11 16.92
CA ALA A 346 -15.87 -8.52 18.26
C ALA A 346 -15.84 -6.98 18.25
N THR A 347 -15.35 -6.37 17.19
CA THR A 347 -15.34 -4.91 16.99
C THR A 347 -16.26 -4.45 15.87
N GLY A 348 -17.21 -5.31 15.46
CA GLY A 348 -18.24 -4.96 14.48
C GLY A 348 -17.83 -5.11 13.02
N TYR A 349 -16.69 -5.73 12.74
CA TYR A 349 -16.25 -6.05 11.37
C TYR A 349 -16.83 -7.38 10.88
N PRO A 350 -16.99 -7.57 9.56
CA PRO A 350 -17.60 -8.79 9.02
C PRO A 350 -16.71 -10.03 9.13
N ASN A 351 -15.40 -9.83 9.27
CA ASN A 351 -14.41 -10.91 9.22
C ASN A 351 -13.81 -11.20 10.59
N ASP A 352 -13.43 -12.47 10.78
CA ASP A 352 -12.56 -12.89 11.88
C ASP A 352 -11.27 -13.43 11.29
N TYR A 353 -10.15 -12.75 11.59
CA TYR A 353 -8.80 -13.18 11.22
C TYR A 353 -8.09 -13.86 12.39
N PRO A 354 -7.06 -14.69 12.14
CA PRO A 354 -6.25 -15.27 13.20
C PRO A 354 -5.64 -14.19 14.11
N ILE A 355 -5.61 -14.47 15.42
CA ILE A 355 -5.15 -13.50 16.42
C ILE A 355 -3.68 -13.10 16.19
N LEU A 356 -2.82 -14.09 15.96
CA LEU A 356 -1.38 -13.87 15.80
C LEU A 356 -0.93 -13.95 14.35
N ASN A 357 -1.36 -14.98 13.62
CA ASN A 357 -0.87 -15.23 12.26
C ASN A 357 -1.32 -14.13 11.29
N TYR A 358 -0.36 -13.50 10.66
CA TYR A 358 -0.52 -12.60 9.53
C TYR A 358 0.47 -12.98 8.41
N ASP A 359 0.63 -14.27 8.19
CA ASP A 359 1.56 -14.82 7.20
C ASP A 359 1.22 -14.41 5.77
N PHE A 360 -0.07 -14.25 5.46
CA PHE A 360 -0.60 -13.85 4.16
C PHE A 360 -0.24 -14.82 3.01
N ASP A 361 0.34 -15.97 3.31
CA ASP A 361 0.82 -16.98 2.32
C ASP A 361 1.65 -16.34 1.19
N THR A 362 2.51 -15.40 1.54
CA THR A 362 3.22 -14.52 0.61
C THR A 362 4.62 -15.03 0.25
N ALA A 363 5.39 -14.25 -0.56
CA ALA A 363 6.70 -14.64 -1.08
C ALA A 363 7.72 -14.99 0.01
N LEU A 364 7.75 -14.20 1.09
CA LEU A 364 8.50 -14.48 2.32
C LEU A 364 7.49 -14.72 3.44
N SER A 365 7.53 -15.89 4.10
CA SER A 365 6.64 -16.24 5.19
C SER A 365 6.75 -15.27 6.38
N GLU A 366 5.88 -15.41 7.39
CA GLU A 366 6.00 -14.66 8.64
C GLU A 366 7.34 -14.87 9.36
N TYR A 367 8.05 -15.96 9.06
CA TYR A 367 9.38 -16.29 9.58
C TYR A 367 10.51 -16.08 8.56
N GLY A 368 10.23 -15.45 7.44
CA GLY A 368 11.22 -15.12 6.41
C GLY A 368 11.65 -16.30 5.53
N GLU A 369 10.88 -17.38 5.49
CA GLU A 369 11.12 -18.50 4.57
C GLU A 369 10.69 -18.14 3.15
N ALA A 370 11.57 -18.31 2.18
CA ALA A 370 11.25 -18.09 0.78
C ALA A 370 10.35 -19.20 0.23
N ARG A 371 9.18 -18.81 -0.25
CA ARG A 371 8.22 -19.71 -0.91
C ARG A 371 8.48 -19.76 -2.42
N PRO A 372 7.90 -20.73 -3.15
CA PRO A 372 8.12 -20.88 -4.59
C PRO A 372 7.82 -19.60 -5.40
N GLN A 373 6.79 -18.82 -5.02
CA GLN A 373 6.49 -17.55 -5.71
C GLN A 373 7.61 -16.52 -5.57
N TYR A 374 8.43 -16.56 -4.53
CA TYR A 374 9.58 -15.67 -4.40
C TYR A 374 10.53 -15.79 -5.60
N GLY A 375 10.87 -17.03 -5.99
CA GLY A 375 11.73 -17.27 -7.16
C GLY A 375 11.07 -16.90 -8.49
N LEU A 376 9.77 -17.18 -8.65
CA LEU A 376 9.01 -16.83 -9.83
C LEU A 376 8.93 -15.31 -10.03
N LEU A 377 8.60 -14.58 -8.95
CA LEU A 377 8.52 -13.12 -8.99
C LEU A 377 9.89 -12.48 -9.21
N ASN A 378 10.97 -13.06 -8.65
CA ASN A 378 12.32 -12.55 -8.89
C ASN A 378 12.69 -12.57 -10.37
N LEU A 379 12.30 -13.61 -11.13
CA LEU A 379 12.52 -13.65 -12.58
C LEU A 379 11.79 -12.49 -13.29
N LEU A 380 10.56 -12.17 -12.88
CA LEU A 380 9.81 -11.05 -13.42
C LEU A 380 10.45 -9.70 -13.05
N HIS A 381 10.97 -9.59 -11.83
CA HIS A 381 11.65 -8.37 -11.38
C HIS A 381 12.98 -8.13 -12.11
N LEU A 382 13.74 -9.19 -12.40
CA LEU A 382 14.95 -9.10 -13.23
C LEU A 382 14.60 -8.65 -14.64
N PHE A 383 13.54 -9.23 -15.24
CA PHE A 383 13.06 -8.79 -16.54
C PHE A 383 12.68 -7.30 -16.53
N ALA A 384 11.93 -6.86 -15.48
CA ALA A 384 11.54 -5.46 -15.36
C ALA A 384 12.75 -4.53 -15.15
N ALA A 385 13.80 -4.98 -14.46
CA ALA A 385 15.03 -4.20 -14.26
C ALA A 385 15.86 -4.04 -15.55
N ASP A 386 15.86 -5.07 -16.40
CA ASP A 386 16.69 -5.10 -17.62
C ASP A 386 15.99 -4.46 -18.83
N PHE A 387 14.67 -4.52 -18.90
CA PHE A 387 13.87 -4.15 -20.07
C PHE A 387 12.73 -3.15 -19.79
N GLY A 388 12.52 -2.77 -18.51
CA GLY A 388 11.46 -1.86 -18.08
C GLY A 388 11.77 -0.36 -18.18
#